data_979b22795344bc90821a05e93fe3154d
#
_entry.id   979b22795344bc90821a05e93fe3154d
#
_cell.length_a   1.000
_cell.length_b   1.000
_cell.length_c   1.000
_cell.angle_alpha   90.00
_cell.angle_beta   90.00
_cell.angle_gamma   90.00
#
_symmetry.space_group_name_H-M   'P 1'
#
loop_
_entity.id
_entity.type
_entity.pdbx_description
1 polymer ?
#
loop_
_entity_poly.entity_id
_entity_poly.type
_entity_poly.pdbx_seq_one_letter_code
_entity_poly.pdbx_strand_id
1 'polypeptide(L)'
;RQMCIRDSSIHISYMILPPRLMEVYREKLGFYACTVSGFEQYTLAKFMAQGRYEQHLSRMKARYRQKRDAVIAMLRSSPLADRVEIMEQDAGLHFLVRLDTRLPDAALRSRAAEQGVRLALLSDYYSARSSAPQHIVVVNYSGIDLERLPEGLRRLAQAWEE
;
A
#
# COMPACT_ATOMS: atom_id res chain seq x y z
N ARG A 1 -5.96 -8.18 -14.55
CA ARG A 1 -5.93 -6.91 -13.81
C ARG A 1 -6.80 -7.05 -12.58
N GLN A 2 -6.26 -6.84 -11.42
CA GLN A 2 -7.01 -6.87 -10.17
C GLN A 2 -7.59 -5.48 -9.89
N MET A 3 -8.89 -5.41 -9.68
CA MET A 3 -9.56 -4.19 -9.24
C MET A 3 -9.76 -4.29 -7.73
N CYS A 4 -8.88 -3.67 -6.96
CA CYS A 4 -9.09 -3.45 -5.55
C CYS A 4 -9.81 -2.12 -5.37
N ILE A 5 -11.08 -2.17 -5.04
CA ILE A 5 -11.80 -1.02 -4.48
C ILE A 5 -11.53 -1.10 -2.98
N ARG A 6 -10.56 -0.32 -2.50
CA ARG A 6 -10.00 -0.47 -1.17
C ARG A 6 -10.99 -0.02 -0.16
N ASP A 7 -11.75 -0.15 0.46
CA ASP A 7 -12.79 0.13 1.45
C ASP A 7 -14.12 -0.54 1.10
N SER A 8 -14.15 -1.38 0.05
CA SER A 8 -15.28 -2.24 -0.23
C SER A 8 -14.89 -3.69 0.03
N SER A 9 -15.84 -4.48 0.49
CA SER A 9 -15.72 -5.94 0.61
C SER A 9 -15.73 -6.65 -0.76
N ILE A 10 -15.86 -5.91 -1.86
CA ILE A 10 -15.95 -6.46 -3.22
C ILE A 10 -14.53 -6.55 -3.82
N HIS A 11 -14.04 -7.77 -3.96
CA HIS A 11 -12.74 -8.07 -4.58
C HIS A 11 -12.99 -8.92 -5.84
N ILE A 12 -13.00 -8.27 -7.00
CA ILE A 12 -13.17 -8.95 -8.29
C ILE A 12 -11.91 -8.82 -9.11
N SER A 13 -11.44 -9.93 -9.65
CA SER A 13 -10.38 -9.96 -10.64
C SER A 13 -10.89 -10.62 -11.93
N TYR A 14 -10.28 -10.25 -13.05
CA TYR A 14 -10.56 -10.92 -14.32
C TYR A 14 -9.24 -11.23 -15.04
N MET A 15 -9.28 -12.29 -15.84
CA MET A 15 -8.18 -12.74 -16.67
C MET A 15 -8.63 -12.76 -18.13
N ILE A 16 -7.85 -12.16 -19.00
CA ILE A 16 -8.04 -12.24 -20.45
C ILE A 16 -6.98 -13.19 -20.99
N LEU A 17 -7.44 -14.28 -21.58
CA LEU A 17 -6.57 -15.28 -22.19
C LEU A 17 -6.62 -15.18 -23.72
N PRO A 18 -5.48 -15.32 -24.41
CA PRO A 18 -5.47 -15.55 -25.85
C PRO A 18 -6.25 -16.81 -26.21
N PRO A 19 -6.84 -16.93 -27.44
CA PRO A 19 -7.66 -18.07 -27.85
C PRO A 19 -6.99 -19.42 -27.58
N ARG A 20 -5.71 -19.55 -27.89
CA ARG A 20 -4.92 -20.79 -27.64
C ARG A 20 -4.90 -21.20 -26.17
N LEU A 21 -4.79 -20.26 -25.24
CA LEU A 21 -4.80 -20.56 -23.80
C LEU A 21 -6.23 -20.77 -23.28
N MET A 22 -7.26 -20.22 -23.94
CA MET A 22 -8.64 -20.48 -23.60
C MET A 22 -9.05 -21.93 -23.83
N GLU A 23 -8.51 -22.59 -24.86
CA GLU A 23 -8.76 -24.02 -25.11
C GLU A 23 -8.20 -24.86 -23.96
N VAL A 24 -6.94 -24.62 -23.58
CA VAL A 24 -6.29 -25.31 -22.47
C VAL A 24 -7.02 -25.03 -21.13
N TYR A 25 -7.47 -23.79 -20.93
CA TYR A 25 -8.25 -23.43 -19.76
C TYR A 25 -9.57 -24.20 -19.67
N ARG A 26 -10.30 -24.28 -20.77
CA ARG A 26 -11.59 -25.03 -20.83
C ARG A 26 -11.38 -26.52 -20.60
N GLU A 27 -10.34 -27.10 -21.17
CA GLU A 27 -10.00 -28.51 -20.99
C GLU A 27 -9.64 -28.84 -19.54
N LYS A 28 -8.78 -28.02 -18.91
CA LYS A 28 -8.20 -28.30 -17.59
C LYS A 28 -9.01 -27.74 -16.43
N LEU A 29 -9.66 -26.62 -16.61
CA LEU A 29 -10.32 -25.83 -15.56
C LEU A 29 -11.80 -25.53 -15.85
N GLY A 30 -12.36 -26.05 -16.96
CA GLY A 30 -13.76 -25.79 -17.35
C GLY A 30 -14.81 -26.30 -16.35
N PHE A 31 -14.42 -27.18 -15.43
CA PHE A 31 -15.29 -27.66 -14.35
C PHE A 31 -15.43 -26.67 -13.17
N TYR A 32 -14.59 -25.64 -13.09
CA TYR A 32 -14.71 -24.62 -12.05
C TYR A 32 -15.81 -23.64 -12.39
N ALA A 33 -16.78 -23.49 -11.48
CA ALA A 33 -17.74 -22.41 -11.56
C ALA A 33 -17.10 -21.07 -11.23
N CYS A 34 -17.63 -19.99 -11.79
CA CYS A 34 -17.20 -18.64 -11.41
C CYS A 34 -17.49 -18.40 -9.92
N THR A 35 -16.46 -18.06 -9.16
CA THR A 35 -16.55 -17.82 -7.71
C THR A 35 -17.14 -16.45 -7.36
N VAL A 36 -17.23 -15.54 -8.34
CA VAL A 36 -17.85 -14.22 -8.16
C VAL A 36 -19.36 -14.33 -8.31
N SER A 37 -20.10 -13.89 -7.30
CA SER A 37 -21.57 -13.95 -7.33
C SER A 37 -22.14 -13.12 -8.48
N GLY A 38 -23.25 -13.59 -9.08
CA GLY A 38 -23.96 -12.84 -10.12
C GLY A 38 -24.38 -11.45 -9.66
N PHE A 39 -24.78 -11.31 -8.39
CA PHE A 39 -25.15 -10.04 -7.80
C PHE A 39 -23.98 -9.03 -7.84
N GLU A 40 -22.77 -9.44 -7.47
CA GLU A 40 -21.59 -8.59 -7.53
C GLU A 40 -21.23 -8.20 -8.96
N GLN A 41 -21.32 -9.15 -9.90
CA GLN A 41 -21.07 -8.90 -11.32
C GLN A 41 -22.06 -7.87 -11.89
N TYR A 42 -23.36 -8.05 -11.67
CA TYR A 42 -24.39 -7.12 -12.14
C TYR A 42 -24.28 -5.75 -11.49
N THR A 43 -24.01 -5.71 -10.18
CA THR A 43 -23.83 -4.45 -9.45
C THR A 43 -22.66 -3.66 -10.01
N LEU A 44 -21.52 -4.32 -10.23
CA LEU A 44 -20.34 -3.69 -10.80
C LEU A 44 -20.60 -3.22 -12.24
N ALA A 45 -21.21 -4.06 -13.07
CA ALA A 45 -21.55 -3.71 -14.44
C ALA A 45 -22.46 -2.47 -14.50
N LYS A 46 -23.50 -2.42 -13.67
CA LYS A 46 -24.40 -1.27 -13.57
C LYS A 46 -23.68 -0.01 -13.08
N PHE A 47 -22.81 -0.15 -12.10
CA PHE A 47 -22.00 0.94 -11.55
C PHE A 47 -21.05 1.55 -12.60
N MET A 48 -20.45 0.70 -13.44
CA MET A 48 -19.63 1.11 -14.58
C MET A 48 -20.47 1.76 -15.69
N ALA A 49 -21.57 1.14 -16.09
CA ALA A 49 -22.45 1.64 -17.17
C ALA A 49 -23.03 3.02 -16.86
N GLN A 50 -23.21 3.36 -15.58
CA GLN A 50 -23.70 4.67 -15.13
C GLN A 50 -22.57 5.73 -15.01
N GLY A 51 -21.33 5.43 -15.36
CA GLY A 51 -20.18 6.33 -15.19
C GLY A 51 -19.80 6.63 -13.73
N ARG A 52 -20.46 5.98 -12.77
CA ARG A 52 -20.21 6.19 -11.34
C ARG A 52 -18.87 5.61 -10.88
N TYR A 53 -18.41 4.58 -11.58
CA TYR A 53 -17.13 3.95 -11.30
C TYR A 53 -15.97 4.91 -11.56
N GLU A 54 -15.95 5.58 -12.71
CA GLU A 54 -14.93 6.56 -13.08
C GLU A 54 -14.95 7.77 -12.15
N GLN A 55 -16.14 8.25 -11.79
CA GLN A 55 -16.30 9.33 -10.82
C GLN A 55 -15.76 8.94 -9.43
N HIS A 56 -16.03 7.70 -8.99
CA HIS A 56 -15.51 7.17 -7.73
C HIS A 56 -14.00 7.09 -7.75
N LEU A 57 -13.40 6.52 -8.81
CA LEU A 57 -11.95 6.43 -8.97
C LEU A 57 -11.28 7.81 -8.99
N SER A 58 -11.87 8.78 -9.67
CA SER A 58 -11.33 10.15 -9.75
C SER A 58 -11.33 10.82 -8.38
N ARG A 59 -12.42 10.71 -7.61
CA ARG A 59 -12.51 11.22 -6.25
C ARG A 59 -11.52 10.53 -5.31
N MET A 60 -11.40 9.22 -5.39
CA MET A 60 -10.43 8.47 -4.59
C MET A 60 -8.99 8.86 -4.90
N LYS A 61 -8.65 8.95 -6.18
CA LYS A 61 -7.30 9.40 -6.60
C LYS A 61 -6.97 10.78 -6.03
N ALA A 62 -7.89 11.75 -6.14
CA ALA A 62 -7.70 13.09 -5.60
C ALA A 62 -7.51 13.06 -4.07
N ARG A 63 -8.37 12.34 -3.34
CA ARG A 63 -8.30 12.20 -1.88
C ARG A 63 -6.98 11.55 -1.42
N TYR A 64 -6.57 10.47 -2.09
CA TYR A 64 -5.33 9.79 -1.72
C TYR A 64 -4.10 10.60 -2.08
N ARG A 65 -4.13 11.36 -3.18
CA ARG A 65 -3.04 12.31 -3.50
C ARG A 65 -2.90 13.36 -2.42
N GLN A 66 -3.99 14.00 -2.01
CA GLN A 66 -3.97 14.99 -0.93
C GLN A 66 -3.42 14.39 0.37
N LYS A 67 -3.85 13.17 0.71
CA LYS A 67 -3.38 12.48 1.92
C LYS A 67 -1.89 12.14 1.85
N ARG A 68 -1.41 11.66 0.70
CA ARG A 68 0.01 11.41 0.44
C ARG A 68 0.83 12.69 0.64
N ASP A 69 0.41 13.75 -0.01
CA ASP A 69 1.11 15.03 0.01
C ASP A 69 1.17 15.61 1.43
N ALA A 70 0.09 15.47 2.22
CA ALA A 70 0.06 15.85 3.63
C ALA A 70 1.04 15.01 4.47
N VAL A 71 1.08 13.68 4.29
CA VAL A 71 2.02 12.79 5.00
C VAL A 71 3.47 13.16 4.65
N ILE A 72 3.76 13.41 3.38
CA ILE A 72 5.09 13.83 2.91
C ILE A 72 5.49 15.19 3.53
N ALA A 73 4.57 16.15 3.54
CA ALA A 73 4.82 17.46 4.14
C ALA A 73 5.12 17.36 5.65
N MET A 74 4.35 16.54 6.38
CA MET A 74 4.58 16.29 7.80
C MET A 74 5.92 15.59 8.06
N LEU A 75 6.30 14.63 7.21
CA LEU A 75 7.59 13.96 7.32
C LEU A 75 8.75 14.94 7.10
N ARG A 76 8.65 15.80 6.08
CA ARG A 76 9.67 16.83 5.78
C ARG A 76 9.78 17.94 6.85
N SER A 77 8.73 18.17 7.62
CA SER A 77 8.73 19.13 8.75
C SER A 77 8.98 18.46 10.12
N SER A 78 9.19 17.16 10.14
CA SER A 78 9.42 16.39 11.37
C SER A 78 10.90 16.45 11.80
N PRO A 79 11.23 16.05 13.05
CA PRO A 79 12.62 15.89 13.49
C PRO A 79 13.41 14.83 12.69
N LEU A 80 12.74 14.02 11.86
CA LEU A 80 13.38 13.03 10.99
C LEU A 80 13.75 13.59 9.61
N ALA A 81 13.43 14.84 9.28
CA ALA A 81 13.52 15.40 7.93
C ALA A 81 14.90 15.21 7.28
N ASP A 82 15.98 15.47 8.04
CA ASP A 82 17.36 15.39 7.57
C ASP A 82 17.91 13.95 7.54
N ARG A 83 17.17 12.98 8.07
CA ARG A 83 17.55 11.57 8.18
C ARG A 83 16.74 10.65 7.26
N VAL A 84 15.88 11.20 6.42
CA VAL A 84 14.98 10.43 5.57
C VAL A 84 15.04 10.89 4.11
N GLU A 85 15.10 9.93 3.22
CA GLU A 85 14.95 10.12 1.78
C GLU A 85 13.62 9.50 1.31
N ILE A 86 12.75 10.30 0.71
CA ILE A 86 11.46 9.83 0.20
C ILE A 86 11.64 9.28 -1.22
N MET A 87 11.24 8.05 -1.43
CA MET A 87 11.39 7.31 -2.69
C MET A 87 10.02 6.88 -3.23
N GLU A 88 9.91 6.70 -4.55
CA GLU A 88 8.75 6.09 -5.23
C GLU A 88 7.38 6.67 -4.83
N GLN A 89 7.28 7.99 -4.75
CA GLN A 89 6.09 8.71 -4.27
C GLN A 89 4.83 8.47 -5.12
N ASP A 90 4.98 8.06 -6.38
CA ASP A 90 3.88 7.93 -7.33
C ASP A 90 3.34 6.49 -7.48
N ALA A 91 3.84 5.56 -6.68
CA ALA A 91 3.50 4.15 -6.74
C ALA A 91 2.33 3.77 -5.82
N GLY A 92 1.11 3.88 -6.31
CA GLY A 92 -0.07 3.28 -5.65
C GLY A 92 -0.52 3.98 -4.36
N LEU A 93 -0.64 3.23 -3.26
CA LEU A 93 -1.14 3.70 -1.95
C LEU A 93 -0.05 3.70 -0.87
N HIS A 94 1.17 3.48 -1.25
CA HIS A 94 2.35 3.54 -0.39
C HIS A 94 3.48 4.24 -1.11
N PHE A 95 4.44 4.71 -0.35
CA PHE A 95 5.74 5.15 -0.82
C PHE A 95 6.82 4.60 0.09
N LEU A 96 8.05 4.66 -0.37
CA LEU A 96 9.19 4.18 0.37
C LEU A 96 9.94 5.34 1.00
N VAL A 97 10.47 5.11 2.20
CA VAL A 97 11.32 6.07 2.92
C VAL A 97 12.60 5.34 3.31
N ARG A 98 13.72 5.78 2.76
CA ARG A 98 15.03 5.33 3.20
C ARG A 98 15.46 6.11 4.44
N LEU A 99 15.96 5.41 5.43
CA LEU A 99 16.49 6.00 6.65
C LEU A 99 18.02 6.06 6.57
N ASP A 100 18.58 7.21 6.90
CA ASP A 100 20.03 7.35 7.13
C ASP A 100 20.32 6.94 8.58
N THR A 101 20.74 5.68 8.76
CA THR A 101 21.02 5.08 10.06
C THR A 101 21.94 3.87 9.92
N ARG A 102 22.66 3.56 10.98
CA ARG A 102 23.48 2.34 11.13
C ARG A 102 22.74 1.22 11.86
N LEU A 103 21.56 1.50 12.41
CA LEU A 103 20.76 0.51 13.13
C LEU A 103 20.22 -0.55 12.18
N PRO A 104 20.38 -1.84 12.46
CA PRO A 104 19.78 -2.88 11.63
C PRO A 104 18.24 -2.84 11.73
N ASP A 105 17.54 -3.32 10.70
CA ASP A 105 16.07 -3.32 10.60
C ASP A 105 15.37 -3.90 11.83
N ALA A 106 15.95 -4.93 12.44
CA ALA A 106 15.42 -5.53 13.67
C ALA A 106 15.43 -4.54 14.85
N ALA A 107 16.50 -3.78 15.00
CA ALA A 107 16.62 -2.76 16.06
C ALA A 107 15.69 -1.57 15.80
N LEU A 108 15.57 -1.11 14.54
CA LEU A 108 14.63 -0.07 14.15
C LEU A 108 13.20 -0.44 14.53
N ARG A 109 12.82 -1.68 14.28
CA ARG A 109 11.48 -2.19 14.61
C ARG A 109 11.25 -2.30 16.11
N SER A 110 12.21 -2.85 16.85
CA SER A 110 12.09 -3.02 18.32
C SER A 110 11.93 -1.67 19.01
N ARG A 111 12.83 -0.73 18.72
CA ARG A 111 12.80 0.61 19.32
C ARG A 111 11.52 1.38 18.95
N ALA A 112 11.03 1.26 17.70
CA ALA A 112 9.77 1.86 17.31
C ALA A 112 8.58 1.25 18.07
N ALA A 113 8.56 -0.09 18.24
CA ALA A 113 7.52 -0.79 18.99
C ALA A 113 7.49 -0.38 20.46
N GLU A 114 8.65 -0.18 21.11
CA GLU A 114 8.78 0.33 22.47
C GLU A 114 8.13 1.72 22.64
N GLN A 115 8.15 2.53 21.57
CA GLN A 115 7.47 3.82 21.51
C GLN A 115 6.01 3.74 21.02
N GLY A 116 5.47 2.52 20.89
CA GLY A 116 4.09 2.28 20.46
C GLY A 116 3.86 2.53 18.95
N VAL A 117 4.92 2.56 18.13
CA VAL A 117 4.83 2.76 16.69
C VAL A 117 5.16 1.46 15.96
N ARG A 118 4.23 1.02 15.08
CA ARG A 118 4.46 -0.15 14.22
C ARG A 118 5.09 0.28 12.90
N LEU A 119 6.21 -0.30 12.55
CA LEU A 119 6.88 -0.14 11.26
C LEU A 119 6.64 -1.33 10.34
N ALA A 120 6.50 -1.05 9.05
CA ALA A 120 6.61 -2.02 7.97
C ALA A 120 7.91 -1.74 7.23
N LEU A 121 8.86 -2.66 7.28
CA LEU A 121 10.15 -2.54 6.59
C LEU A 121 10.11 -3.30 5.27
N LEU A 122 10.79 -2.80 4.26
CA LEU A 122 10.83 -3.44 2.95
C LEU A 122 11.38 -4.86 3.02
N SER A 123 12.32 -5.10 3.92
CA SER A 123 12.89 -6.43 4.20
C SER A 123 11.86 -7.47 4.65
N ASP A 124 10.69 -7.06 5.17
CA ASP A 124 9.62 -7.99 5.56
C ASP A 124 8.91 -8.64 4.36
N TYR A 125 9.05 -8.05 3.18
CA TYR A 125 8.42 -8.53 1.93
C TYR A 125 9.35 -9.44 1.12
N TYR A 126 10.57 -9.68 1.59
CA TYR A 126 11.53 -10.56 0.94
C TYR A 126 11.56 -11.93 1.61
N SER A 127 11.54 -12.99 0.80
CA SER A 127 11.66 -14.36 1.30
C SER A 127 13.04 -14.63 1.92
N ALA A 128 14.10 -14.11 1.30
CA ALA A 128 15.46 -14.15 1.83
C ALA A 128 15.83 -12.78 2.41
N ARG A 129 15.68 -12.62 3.72
CA ARG A 129 15.96 -11.35 4.40
C ARG A 129 17.41 -10.89 4.29
N SER A 130 18.35 -11.80 4.11
CA SER A 130 19.78 -11.49 3.96
C SER A 130 20.12 -10.75 2.67
N SER A 131 19.27 -10.86 1.64
CA SER A 131 19.43 -10.12 0.37
C SER A 131 18.50 -8.92 0.23
N ALA A 132 17.68 -8.65 1.24
CA ALA A 132 16.74 -7.54 1.20
C ALA A 132 17.43 -6.18 1.42
N PRO A 133 16.99 -5.13 0.70
CA PRO A 133 17.40 -3.77 1.02
C PRO A 133 17.06 -3.43 2.47
N GLN A 134 18.03 -2.89 3.20
CA GLN A 134 17.87 -2.48 4.60
C GLN A 134 17.50 -1.01 4.70
N HIS A 135 17.01 -0.61 5.86
CA HIS A 135 16.71 0.79 6.23
C HIS A 135 15.62 1.44 5.36
N ILE A 136 14.72 0.64 4.77
CA ILE A 136 13.63 1.16 3.95
C ILE A 136 12.29 0.87 4.62
N VAL A 137 11.57 1.92 4.98
CA VAL A 137 10.22 1.87 5.55
C VAL A 137 9.18 1.95 4.43
N VAL A 138 8.20 1.06 4.46
CA VAL A 138 7.03 1.08 3.57
C VAL A 138 5.93 1.90 4.24
N VAL A 139 5.71 3.11 3.77
CA VAL A 139 4.69 4.02 4.31
C VAL A 139 3.39 3.85 3.55
N ASN A 140 2.46 3.10 4.13
CA ASN A 140 1.12 2.96 3.60
C ASN A 140 0.23 4.12 4.09
N TYR A 141 0.17 5.21 3.32
CA TYR A 141 -0.52 6.42 3.73
C TYR A 141 -2.04 6.34 3.76
N SER A 142 -2.64 5.33 3.15
CA SER A 142 -4.11 5.22 3.13
C SER A 142 -4.72 4.99 4.51
N GLY A 143 -4.03 4.25 5.38
CA GLY A 143 -4.47 3.96 6.76
C GLY A 143 -3.93 4.92 7.83
N ILE A 144 -3.06 5.88 7.46
CA ILE A 144 -2.48 6.81 8.42
C ILE A 144 -3.54 7.81 8.92
N ASP A 145 -3.58 8.00 10.22
CA ASP A 145 -4.29 9.10 10.87
C ASP A 145 -3.38 10.34 10.87
N LEU A 146 -3.79 11.39 10.16
CA LEU A 146 -3.01 12.61 10.02
C LEU A 146 -2.90 13.41 11.34
N GLU A 147 -3.88 13.30 12.24
CA GLU A 147 -3.85 13.99 13.54
C GLU A 147 -2.82 13.36 14.48
N ARG A 148 -2.63 12.05 14.39
CA ARG A 148 -1.70 11.30 15.22
C ARG A 148 -0.29 11.19 14.62
N LEU A 149 -0.13 11.46 13.34
CA LEU A 149 1.14 11.29 12.64
C LEU A 149 2.29 12.15 13.22
N PRO A 150 2.10 13.45 13.55
CA PRO A 150 3.17 14.27 14.09
C PRO A 150 3.76 13.69 15.38
N GLU A 151 2.90 13.21 16.28
CA GLU A 151 3.34 12.57 17.51
C GLU A 151 4.07 11.24 17.25
N GLY A 152 3.58 10.43 16.29
CA GLY A 152 4.27 9.22 15.87
C GLY A 152 5.68 9.49 15.33
N LEU A 153 5.85 10.52 14.50
CA LEU A 153 7.15 10.93 13.96
C LEU A 153 8.09 11.43 15.04
N ARG A 154 7.58 12.17 16.02
CA ARG A 154 8.37 12.64 17.17
C ARG A 154 8.89 11.45 18.01
N ARG A 155 8.05 10.48 18.30
CA ARG A 155 8.43 9.25 19.03
C ARG A 155 9.46 8.42 18.26
N LEU A 156 9.29 8.30 16.94
CA LEU A 156 10.27 7.61 16.11
C LEU A 156 11.63 8.33 16.11
N ALA A 157 11.65 9.66 16.06
CA ALA A 157 12.89 10.43 16.15
C ALA A 157 13.63 10.12 17.45
N GLN A 158 12.94 10.12 18.59
CA GLN A 158 13.50 9.77 19.90
C GLN A 158 14.01 8.31 19.96
N ALA A 159 13.24 7.37 19.38
CA ALA A 159 13.62 5.95 19.35
C ALA A 159 14.90 5.68 18.57
N TRP A 160 15.19 6.53 17.59
CA TRP A 160 16.34 6.36 16.68
C TRP A 160 17.48 7.35 16.93
N GLU A 161 17.45 8.09 18.03
CA GLU A 161 18.61 8.80 18.54
C GLU A 161 19.70 7.76 18.93
N GLU A 162 20.88 7.90 18.32
CA GLU A 162 22.05 7.04 18.54
C GLU A 162 22.87 7.54 19.73
#